data_e7c330e396b9beeac17fa3e4c6b229ef
#
_entry.id   e7c330e396b9beeac17fa3e4c6b229ef
#
_cell.length_a   1.000
_cell.length_b   1.000
_cell.length_c   1.000
_cell.angle_alpha   90.00
_cell.angle_beta   90.00
_cell.angle_gamma   90.00
#
_symmetry.space_group_name_H-M   'P 1'
#
loop_
_entity.id
_entity.type
_entity.pdbx_description
1 polymer ?
#
loop_
_entity_poly.entity_id
_entity_poly.type
_entity_poly.pdbx_seq_one_letter_code
_entity_poly.pdbx_strand_id
1 'polypeptide(L)'
;MGARGPTERDYVRTIEAIYTVDRSQTDWLKGVLESSREWLDGGMGLFGYTWTIAHDGCVRFEQFVDPDKPPGVLATIASGVPPHIARLTGQLLRKTVCGLASDVLTPETKKVFFAPLQAIGIEDTLGINGRETATSGVWIGGHLKRSRALARGEEKLYRRIARHLAAGNRLRRRLAGRCPTDADAAAILTPAGRLEHAIAVSAKTEARDALRAAVVAMDRARGAERRTDPEAAVGRWRVLADARFSLIDRFESDGRRFVVACENQPVTGAEARLTERERQIVALYRLGADSKLIAYELGLADATVRVLLSRAARRLGVRRPRALRPKDDAS
;
A
#
# COMPACT_ATOMS: atom_id res chain seq x y z
N MET A 1 -25.99 -2.52 27.90
CA MET A 1 -25.31 -1.73 26.83
C MET A 1 -25.05 -2.70 25.70
N GLY A 2 -25.86 -2.63 24.63
CA GLY A 2 -25.83 -3.56 23.52
C GLY A 2 -24.51 -3.44 22.74
N ALA A 3 -23.89 -4.57 22.45
CA ALA A 3 -22.77 -4.65 21.57
C ALA A 3 -23.17 -4.03 20.21
N ARG A 4 -22.54 -2.93 19.84
CA ARG A 4 -22.59 -2.41 18.47
C ARG A 4 -22.13 -3.53 17.54
N GLY A 5 -22.95 -3.89 16.57
CA GLY A 5 -22.60 -4.81 15.50
C GLY A 5 -21.34 -4.32 14.75
N PRO A 6 -20.78 -5.10 13.81
CA PRO A 6 -19.57 -4.72 13.08
C PRO A 6 -19.81 -3.39 12.37
N THR A 7 -19.50 -2.33 13.09
CA THR A 7 -19.68 -0.95 12.65
C THR A 7 -18.72 -0.68 11.52
N GLU A 8 -19.26 -0.17 10.45
CA GLU A 8 -18.72 0.64 9.37
C GLU A 8 -17.26 1.03 9.61
N ARG A 9 -16.36 0.10 9.23
CA ARG A 9 -14.91 0.29 9.35
C ARG A 9 -14.49 1.36 8.37
N ASP A 10 -14.01 2.49 8.85
CA ASP A 10 -13.65 3.61 7.99
C ASP A 10 -12.28 3.43 7.31
N TYR A 11 -12.21 2.54 6.34
CA TYR A 11 -11.00 2.29 5.55
C TYR A 11 -10.59 3.50 4.70
N VAL A 12 -11.54 4.35 4.31
CA VAL A 12 -11.28 5.55 3.52
C VAL A 12 -10.46 6.54 4.35
N ARG A 13 -10.74 6.66 5.64
CA ARG A 13 -9.97 7.49 6.57
C ARG A 13 -8.48 7.07 6.61
N THR A 14 -8.21 5.77 6.58
CA THR A 14 -6.83 5.27 6.52
C THR A 14 -6.16 5.64 5.19
N ILE A 15 -6.88 5.53 4.06
CA ILE A 15 -6.34 5.94 2.77
C ILE A 15 -6.06 7.45 2.75
N GLU A 16 -6.94 8.28 3.30
CA GLU A 16 -6.72 9.72 3.44
C GLU A 16 -5.45 10.02 4.27
N ALA A 17 -5.26 9.33 5.40
CA ALA A 17 -4.05 9.45 6.21
C ALA A 17 -2.78 9.02 5.47
N ILE A 18 -2.86 7.97 4.65
CA ILE A 18 -1.74 7.51 3.80
C ILE A 18 -1.29 8.60 2.82
N TYR A 19 -2.22 9.40 2.29
CA TYR A 19 -1.90 10.50 1.35
C TYR A 19 -1.69 11.86 2.02
N THR A 20 -1.69 11.92 3.35
CA THR A 20 -1.22 13.10 4.11
C THR A 20 0.32 13.08 4.15
N VAL A 21 0.95 13.48 3.04
CA VAL A 21 2.38 13.23 2.75
C VAL A 21 3.34 14.30 3.28
N ASP A 22 2.82 15.39 3.83
CA ASP A 22 3.53 16.58 4.35
C ASP A 22 3.98 16.45 5.82
N ARG A 23 4.17 15.22 6.28
CA ARG A 23 4.58 14.90 7.65
C ARG A 23 5.94 14.21 7.69
N SER A 24 6.57 14.23 8.86
CA SER A 24 7.73 13.36 9.12
C SER A 24 7.36 11.89 8.93
N GLN A 25 8.35 11.00 8.73
CA GLN A 25 8.09 9.57 8.59
C GLN A 25 7.34 8.99 9.79
N THR A 26 7.77 9.37 10.98
CA THR A 26 7.18 8.91 12.24
C THR A 26 5.76 9.41 12.42
N ASP A 27 5.50 10.71 12.19
CA ASP A 27 4.16 11.29 12.34
C ASP A 27 3.20 10.78 11.27
N TRP A 28 3.70 10.58 10.05
CA TRP A 28 2.91 9.98 8.98
C TRP A 28 2.48 8.55 9.35
N LEU A 29 3.44 7.71 9.79
CA LEU A 29 3.15 6.33 10.15
C LEU A 29 2.22 6.24 11.36
N LYS A 30 2.41 7.13 12.36
CA LYS A 30 1.51 7.27 13.50
C LYS A 30 0.09 7.64 13.07
N GLY A 31 -0.06 8.62 12.16
CA GLY A 31 -1.37 9.02 11.64
C GLY A 31 -2.07 7.90 10.86
N VAL A 32 -1.32 7.10 10.09
CA VAL A 32 -1.85 5.91 9.38
C VAL A 32 -2.32 4.87 10.39
N LEU A 33 -1.54 4.56 11.43
CA LEU A 33 -1.91 3.62 12.48
C LEU A 33 -3.18 4.07 13.21
N GLU A 34 -3.22 5.30 13.69
CA GLU A 34 -4.39 5.84 14.41
C GLU A 34 -5.66 5.81 13.55
N SER A 35 -5.55 6.10 12.27
CA SER A 35 -6.69 6.03 11.34
C SER A 35 -7.15 4.61 11.04
N SER A 36 -6.32 3.59 11.28
CA SER A 36 -6.63 2.18 11.08
C SER A 36 -7.10 1.46 12.35
N ARG A 37 -7.11 2.15 13.49
CA ARG A 37 -7.38 1.55 14.81
C ARG A 37 -8.67 0.74 14.86
N GLU A 38 -9.77 1.25 14.32
CA GLU A 38 -11.09 0.60 14.41
C GLU A 38 -11.16 -0.78 13.75
N TRP A 39 -10.27 -1.06 12.79
CA TRP A 39 -10.33 -2.28 12.01
C TRP A 39 -9.05 -3.13 12.07
N LEU A 40 -7.90 -2.55 12.48
CA LEU A 40 -6.62 -3.25 12.55
C LEU A 40 -6.25 -3.66 13.99
N ASP A 41 -6.69 -2.90 15.01
CA ASP A 41 -6.37 -3.21 16.40
C ASP A 41 -7.15 -4.43 16.89
N GLY A 42 -6.42 -5.46 17.29
CA GLY A 42 -6.97 -6.68 17.89
C GLY A 42 -7.11 -6.63 19.41
N GLY A 43 -7.09 -5.41 19.99
CA GLY A 43 -7.23 -5.16 21.43
C GLY A 43 -5.92 -5.18 22.21
N MET A 44 -4.78 -5.27 21.52
CA MET A 44 -3.45 -5.28 22.11
C MET A 44 -2.55 -4.17 21.54
N GLY A 45 -3.14 -3.23 20.76
CA GLY A 45 -2.50 -2.08 20.17
C GLY A 45 -1.96 -2.29 18.77
N LEU A 46 -1.50 -1.18 18.18
CA LEU A 46 -1.02 -1.09 16.81
C LEU A 46 0.49 -0.94 16.77
N PHE A 47 1.10 -1.32 15.64
CA PHE A 47 2.51 -1.09 15.38
C PHE A 47 2.78 -0.87 13.89
N GLY A 48 3.89 -0.22 13.60
CA GLY A 48 4.35 -0.06 12.23
C GLY A 48 5.84 0.23 12.16
N TYR A 49 6.43 -0.04 11.00
CA TYR A 49 7.83 0.24 10.72
C TYR A 49 8.09 0.32 9.22
N THR A 50 9.18 0.95 8.85
CA THR A 50 9.75 0.78 7.51
C THR A 50 10.80 -0.32 7.52
N TRP A 51 11.03 -0.95 6.38
CA TRP A 51 12.00 -2.02 6.25
C TRP A 51 12.77 -1.92 4.95
N THR A 52 14.02 -2.35 5.00
CA THR A 52 14.90 -2.52 3.84
C THR A 52 15.57 -3.89 3.88
N ILE A 53 15.92 -4.45 2.73
CA ILE A 53 16.69 -5.68 2.62
C ILE A 53 18.06 -5.33 2.05
N ALA A 54 19.09 -5.59 2.82
CA ALA A 54 20.47 -5.35 2.45
C ALA A 54 20.99 -6.38 1.41
N HIS A 55 22.17 -6.15 0.85
CA HIS A 55 22.78 -7.03 -0.15
C HIS A 55 23.03 -8.47 0.36
N ASP A 56 23.22 -8.64 1.66
CA ASP A 56 23.35 -9.93 2.32
C ASP A 56 22.02 -10.68 2.51
N GLY A 57 20.92 -10.10 2.04
CA GLY A 57 19.56 -10.62 2.16
C GLY A 57 18.91 -10.38 3.52
N CYS A 58 19.62 -9.79 4.49
CA CYS A 58 19.08 -9.51 5.81
C CYS A 58 18.12 -8.31 5.76
N VAL A 59 16.96 -8.45 6.41
CA VAL A 59 16.06 -7.31 6.63
C VAL A 59 16.63 -6.39 7.70
N ARG A 60 16.47 -5.10 7.50
CA ARG A 60 16.70 -4.03 8.47
C ARG A 60 15.38 -3.34 8.71
N PHE A 61 15.00 -3.23 9.97
CA PHE A 61 13.79 -2.52 10.40
C PHE A 61 14.17 -1.13 10.86
N GLU A 62 13.38 -0.16 10.43
CA GLU A 62 13.61 1.26 10.70
C GLU A 62 12.31 1.94 11.09
N GLN A 63 12.41 3.13 11.72
CA GLN A 63 11.26 4.00 12.00
C GLN A 63 10.09 3.27 12.69
N PHE A 64 10.40 2.56 13.78
CA PHE A 64 9.36 1.90 14.56
C PHE A 64 8.40 2.91 15.20
N VAL A 65 7.10 2.63 15.07
CA VAL A 65 6.01 3.34 15.73
C VAL A 65 5.13 2.30 16.41
N ASP A 66 4.99 2.41 17.71
CA ASP A 66 4.11 1.59 18.55
C ASP A 66 3.42 2.53 19.55
N PRO A 67 2.27 3.13 19.17
CA PRO A 67 1.63 4.16 19.99
C PRO A 67 1.08 3.63 21.31
N ASP A 68 0.88 2.33 21.43
CA ASP A 68 0.18 1.68 22.55
C ASP A 68 1.15 0.93 23.49
N LYS A 69 2.43 0.98 23.23
CA LYS A 69 3.47 0.30 24.03
C LYS A 69 4.58 1.26 24.47
N PRO A 70 5.33 0.91 25.50
CA PRO A 70 6.52 1.69 25.88
C PRO A 70 7.47 1.82 24.69
N PRO A 71 8.07 3.01 24.48
CA PRO A 71 8.99 3.24 23.37
C PRO A 71 10.14 2.21 23.34
N GLY A 72 10.44 1.71 22.17
CA GLY A 72 11.59 0.84 21.93
C GLY A 72 11.35 -0.66 22.09
N VAL A 73 10.17 -1.12 22.54
CA VAL A 73 9.88 -2.57 22.69
C VAL A 73 10.10 -3.32 21.38
N LEU A 74 9.47 -2.90 20.29
CA LEU A 74 9.63 -3.54 18.98
C LEU A 74 11.03 -3.34 18.40
N ALA A 75 11.63 -2.18 18.60
CA ALA A 75 13.01 -1.91 18.17
C ALA A 75 14.01 -2.84 18.89
N THR A 76 13.80 -3.09 20.17
CA THR A 76 14.61 -4.03 20.97
C THR A 76 14.44 -5.46 20.45
N ILE A 77 13.21 -5.90 20.17
CA ILE A 77 12.96 -7.22 19.58
C ILE A 77 13.65 -7.32 18.21
N ALA A 78 13.53 -6.31 17.38
CA ALA A 78 14.11 -6.30 16.04
C ALA A 78 15.64 -6.28 16.05
N SER A 79 16.27 -5.57 16.98
CA SER A 79 17.73 -5.52 17.10
C SER A 79 18.35 -6.84 17.57
N GLY A 80 17.62 -7.67 18.29
CA GLY A 80 18.03 -8.99 18.76
C GLY A 80 17.85 -10.12 17.74
N VAL A 81 17.35 -9.83 16.53
CA VAL A 81 17.10 -10.85 15.50
C VAL A 81 18.39 -11.40 14.91
N PRO A 82 18.66 -12.72 15.02
CA PRO A 82 19.85 -13.34 14.44
C PRO A 82 19.90 -13.17 12.90
N PRO A 83 21.10 -13.09 12.28
CA PRO A 83 21.22 -12.85 10.83
C PRO A 83 20.47 -13.86 9.93
N HIS A 84 20.46 -15.14 10.30
CA HIS A 84 19.73 -16.15 9.53
C HIS A 84 18.21 -15.93 9.59
N ILE A 85 17.66 -15.52 10.74
CA ILE A 85 16.25 -15.15 10.90
C ILE A 85 15.96 -13.85 10.15
N ALA A 86 16.87 -12.87 10.18
CA ALA A 86 16.71 -11.63 9.40
C ALA A 86 16.63 -11.90 7.89
N ARG A 87 17.37 -12.88 7.36
CA ARG A 87 17.26 -13.31 5.96
C ARG A 87 15.92 -13.99 5.68
N LEU A 88 15.49 -14.93 6.52
CA LEU A 88 14.18 -15.58 6.38
C LEU A 88 13.05 -14.55 6.41
N THR A 89 13.11 -13.59 7.33
CA THR A 89 12.13 -12.50 7.42
C THR A 89 12.16 -11.62 6.17
N GLY A 90 13.32 -11.31 5.62
CA GLY A 90 13.47 -10.61 4.36
C GLY A 90 12.78 -11.34 3.19
N GLN A 91 12.92 -12.66 3.11
CA GLN A 91 12.23 -13.48 2.12
C GLN A 91 10.70 -13.45 2.31
N LEU A 92 10.22 -13.52 3.54
CA LEU A 92 8.79 -13.44 3.87
C LEU A 92 8.21 -12.08 3.49
N LEU A 93 8.89 -10.98 3.82
CA LEU A 93 8.45 -9.63 3.45
C LEU A 93 8.38 -9.41 1.94
N ARG A 94 9.22 -10.09 1.16
CA ARG A 94 9.13 -10.07 -0.31
C ARG A 94 7.87 -10.77 -0.84
N LYS A 95 7.31 -11.75 -0.13
CA LYS A 95 6.18 -12.58 -0.57
C LYS A 95 4.86 -12.15 0.05
N THR A 96 4.88 -11.72 1.32
CA THR A 96 3.69 -11.39 2.08
C THR A 96 3.18 -10.00 1.74
N VAL A 97 1.90 -9.90 1.40
CA VAL A 97 1.20 -8.62 1.20
C VAL A 97 0.35 -8.28 2.42
N CYS A 98 -0.35 -9.25 2.97
CA CYS A 98 -1.07 -9.14 4.25
C CYS A 98 -1.28 -10.53 4.82
N GLY A 99 -1.52 -10.62 6.11
CA GLY A 99 -1.84 -11.88 6.77
C GLY A 99 -1.53 -11.87 8.26
N LEU A 100 -1.86 -12.97 8.89
CA LEU A 100 -1.47 -13.25 10.26
C LEU A 100 -0.02 -13.75 10.28
N ALA A 101 0.72 -13.34 11.28
CA ALA A 101 2.10 -13.80 11.42
C ALA A 101 2.16 -15.31 11.65
N SER A 102 1.16 -15.88 12.33
CA SER A 102 1.04 -17.34 12.49
C SER A 102 0.92 -18.11 11.18
N ASP A 103 0.37 -17.50 10.13
CA ASP A 103 0.19 -18.15 8.83
C ASP A 103 1.42 -18.01 7.92
N VAL A 104 2.23 -16.96 8.11
CA VAL A 104 3.31 -16.61 7.18
C VAL A 104 4.72 -16.87 7.72
N LEU A 105 4.89 -16.87 9.05
CA LEU A 105 6.18 -17.12 9.68
C LEU A 105 6.51 -18.61 9.75
N THR A 106 7.76 -18.97 9.50
CA THR A 106 8.26 -20.33 9.74
C THR A 106 8.35 -20.62 11.24
N PRO A 107 8.42 -21.90 11.67
CA PRO A 107 8.57 -22.26 13.09
C PRO A 107 9.77 -21.58 13.77
N GLU A 108 10.91 -21.43 13.06
CA GLU A 108 12.09 -20.76 13.58
C GLU A 108 11.85 -19.26 13.78
N THR A 109 11.26 -18.58 12.78
CA THR A 109 10.95 -17.15 12.89
C THR A 109 9.89 -16.88 13.95
N LYS A 110 8.90 -17.77 14.13
CA LYS A 110 7.91 -17.68 15.21
C LYS A 110 8.59 -17.66 16.59
N LYS A 111 9.50 -18.56 16.86
CA LYS A 111 10.21 -18.61 18.17
C LYS A 111 10.90 -17.29 18.49
N VAL A 112 11.53 -16.66 17.51
CA VAL A 112 12.26 -15.40 17.72
C VAL A 112 11.32 -14.21 17.94
N PHE A 113 10.27 -14.09 17.11
CA PHE A 113 9.41 -12.93 17.16
C PHE A 113 8.26 -13.04 18.17
N PHE A 114 7.72 -14.24 18.37
CA PHE A 114 6.55 -14.41 19.24
C PHE A 114 6.89 -14.63 20.70
N ALA A 115 8.02 -15.25 21.07
CA ALA A 115 8.32 -15.49 22.47
C ALA A 115 8.31 -14.21 23.34
N PRO A 116 8.95 -13.08 22.91
CA PRO A 116 8.84 -11.82 23.65
C PRO A 116 7.44 -11.23 23.64
N LEU A 117 6.68 -11.39 22.55
CA LEU A 117 5.32 -10.87 22.43
C LEU A 117 4.32 -11.64 23.28
N GLN A 118 4.47 -12.97 23.34
CA GLN A 118 3.66 -13.85 24.18
C GLN A 118 3.83 -13.55 25.67
N ALA A 119 5.07 -13.17 26.08
CA ALA A 119 5.34 -12.77 27.46
C ALA A 119 4.51 -11.55 27.92
N ILE A 120 4.02 -10.74 26.97
CA ILE A 120 3.15 -9.58 27.23
C ILE A 120 1.70 -9.81 26.77
N GLY A 121 1.29 -11.08 26.54
CA GLY A 121 -0.07 -11.47 26.22
C GLY A 121 -0.50 -11.30 24.77
N ILE A 122 0.44 -11.13 23.83
CA ILE A 122 0.19 -11.06 22.38
C ILE A 122 0.35 -12.46 21.81
N GLU A 123 -0.74 -13.06 21.33
CA GLU A 123 -0.72 -14.41 20.72
C GLU A 123 -0.40 -14.40 19.23
N ASP A 124 -0.82 -13.33 18.51
CA ASP A 124 -0.59 -13.21 17.08
C ASP A 124 -0.51 -11.74 16.65
N THR A 125 -0.17 -11.50 15.41
CA THR A 125 -0.21 -10.17 14.81
C THR A 125 -0.82 -10.25 13.41
N LEU A 126 -1.69 -9.30 13.09
CA LEU A 126 -2.19 -9.07 11.75
C LEU A 126 -1.33 -7.98 11.11
N GLY A 127 -0.83 -8.23 9.90
CA GLY A 127 0.01 -7.27 9.21
C GLY A 127 -0.40 -6.97 7.78
N ILE A 128 -0.09 -5.76 7.35
CA ILE A 128 -0.28 -5.26 5.99
C ILE A 128 1.03 -4.65 5.50
N ASN A 129 1.53 -5.15 4.39
CA ASN A 129 2.83 -4.81 3.83
C ASN A 129 2.70 -3.96 2.57
N GLY A 130 2.99 -2.68 2.67
CA GLY A 130 3.12 -1.76 1.55
C GLY A 130 4.51 -1.87 0.91
N ARG A 131 4.71 -2.84 0.03
CA ARG A 131 5.99 -2.99 -0.69
C ARG A 131 6.17 -1.92 -1.74
N GLU A 132 7.25 -1.15 -1.65
CA GLU A 132 7.63 -0.18 -2.66
C GLU A 132 8.48 -0.80 -3.76
N THR A 133 9.44 -1.62 -3.35
CA THR A 133 10.36 -2.35 -4.23
C THR A 133 10.48 -3.80 -3.78
N ALA A 134 11.30 -4.59 -4.45
CA ALA A 134 11.64 -5.94 -3.98
C ALA A 134 12.42 -5.93 -2.65
N THR A 135 13.03 -4.80 -2.28
CA THR A 135 13.95 -4.68 -1.14
C THR A 135 13.56 -3.61 -0.14
N SER A 136 12.39 -2.99 -0.25
CA SER A 136 11.93 -1.95 0.68
C SER A 136 10.42 -1.84 0.75
N GLY A 137 9.94 -1.38 1.89
CA GLY A 137 8.52 -1.16 2.11
C GLY A 137 8.20 -0.61 3.49
N VAL A 138 6.92 -0.57 3.78
CA VAL A 138 6.37 -0.15 5.06
C VAL A 138 5.37 -1.19 5.53
N TRP A 139 5.41 -1.48 6.81
CA TRP A 139 4.52 -2.43 7.47
C TRP A 139 3.65 -1.70 8.49
N ILE A 140 2.37 -2.00 8.51
CA ILE A 140 1.47 -1.66 9.61
C ILE A 140 0.80 -2.93 10.12
N GLY A 141 0.53 -3.00 11.41
CA GLY A 141 -0.08 -4.19 12.01
C GLY A 141 -0.79 -3.89 13.31
N GLY A 142 -1.64 -4.83 13.70
CA GLY A 142 -2.31 -4.87 14.99
C GLY A 142 -1.90 -6.12 15.77
N HIS A 143 -1.67 -5.96 17.05
CA HIS A 143 -1.45 -7.06 17.96
C HIS A 143 -2.76 -7.72 18.35
N LEU A 144 -2.79 -9.05 18.39
CA LEU A 144 -3.96 -9.84 18.69
C LEU A 144 -3.80 -10.57 20.02
N LYS A 145 -4.79 -10.41 20.88
CA LYS A 145 -4.89 -11.19 22.13
C LYS A 145 -5.18 -12.67 21.85
N ARG A 146 -5.81 -12.98 20.72
CA ARG A 146 -6.08 -14.35 20.24
C ARG A 146 -5.91 -14.40 18.72
N SER A 147 -5.29 -15.46 18.24
CA SER A 147 -5.21 -15.70 16.81
C SER A 147 -6.62 -15.92 16.22
N ARG A 148 -6.86 -15.49 15.01
CA ARG A 148 -8.11 -15.66 14.28
C ARG A 148 -7.86 -15.88 12.79
N ALA A 149 -8.75 -16.51 12.09
CA ALA A 149 -8.68 -16.56 10.64
C ALA A 149 -9.11 -15.20 10.03
N LEU A 150 -8.51 -14.84 8.90
CA LEU A 150 -8.99 -13.72 8.09
C LEU A 150 -10.28 -14.10 7.36
N ALA A 151 -11.28 -13.23 7.41
CA ALA A 151 -12.44 -13.38 6.55
C ALA A 151 -12.06 -13.16 5.09
N ARG A 152 -12.76 -13.84 4.16
CA ARG A 152 -12.46 -13.79 2.72
C ARG A 152 -12.46 -12.38 2.13
N GLY A 153 -13.31 -11.49 2.63
CA GLY A 153 -13.36 -10.08 2.22
C GLY A 153 -12.21 -9.25 2.77
N GLU A 154 -11.75 -9.54 3.99
CA GLU A 154 -10.67 -8.81 4.66
C GLU A 154 -9.35 -8.90 3.89
N GLU A 155 -8.95 -10.07 3.44
CA GLU A 155 -7.71 -10.25 2.68
C GLU A 155 -7.68 -9.38 1.42
N LYS A 156 -8.78 -9.34 0.67
CA LYS A 156 -8.92 -8.55 -0.54
C LYS A 156 -8.80 -7.06 -0.26
N LEU A 157 -9.44 -6.61 0.82
CA LEU A 157 -9.39 -5.22 1.26
C LEU A 157 -7.98 -4.83 1.71
N TYR A 158 -7.34 -5.67 2.55
CA TYR A 158 -5.98 -5.39 3.05
C TYR A 158 -4.95 -5.37 1.93
N ARG A 159 -5.11 -6.20 0.90
CA ARG A 159 -4.29 -6.11 -0.33
C ARG A 159 -4.45 -4.77 -1.06
N ARG A 160 -5.64 -4.16 -1.03
CA ARG A 160 -5.86 -2.82 -1.59
C ARG A 160 -5.17 -1.75 -0.74
N ILE A 161 -5.33 -1.80 0.59
CA ILE A 161 -4.68 -0.88 1.52
C ILE A 161 -3.14 -0.98 1.39
N ALA A 162 -2.59 -2.18 1.24
CA ALA A 162 -1.15 -2.39 1.03
C ALA A 162 -0.61 -1.60 -0.17
N ARG A 163 -1.38 -1.49 -1.25
CA ARG A 163 -0.98 -0.71 -2.44
C ARG A 163 -0.99 0.78 -2.19
N HIS A 164 -2.04 1.28 -1.52
CA HIS A 164 -2.10 2.67 -1.11
C HIS A 164 -0.94 3.00 -0.17
N LEU A 165 -0.65 2.12 0.77
CA LEU A 165 0.44 2.26 1.73
C LEU A 165 1.80 2.36 1.02
N ALA A 166 2.07 1.49 0.03
CA ALA A 166 3.26 1.56 -0.79
C ALA A 166 3.34 2.86 -1.62
N ALA A 167 2.23 3.25 -2.25
CA ALA A 167 2.16 4.45 -3.08
C ALA A 167 2.36 5.72 -2.24
N GLY A 168 1.67 5.83 -1.09
CA GLY A 168 1.77 6.98 -0.19
C GLY A 168 3.16 7.12 0.41
N ASN A 169 3.77 6.02 0.88
CA ASN A 169 5.13 6.07 1.42
C ASN A 169 6.16 6.49 0.36
N ARG A 170 6.07 5.98 -0.85
CA ARG A 170 6.92 6.38 -1.98
C ARG A 170 6.77 7.87 -2.29
N LEU A 171 5.54 8.34 -2.37
CA LEU A 171 5.24 9.73 -2.66
C LEU A 171 5.77 10.66 -1.55
N ARG A 172 5.53 10.31 -0.29
CA ARG A 172 6.03 11.05 0.87
C ARG A 172 7.57 11.14 0.84
N ARG A 173 8.25 10.03 0.58
CA ARG A 173 9.72 10.03 0.44
C ARG A 173 10.20 10.94 -0.69
N ARG A 174 9.54 10.92 -1.85
CA ARG A 174 9.86 11.79 -2.98
C ARG A 174 9.68 13.26 -2.65
N LEU A 175 8.63 13.60 -1.92
CA LEU A 175 8.34 14.95 -1.48
C LEU A 175 9.12 15.37 -0.24
N ALA A 176 9.92 14.47 0.35
CA ALA A 176 10.67 14.73 1.59
C ALA A 176 9.78 15.26 2.75
N GLY A 177 8.53 14.81 2.81
CA GLY A 177 7.57 15.21 3.85
C GLY A 177 7.02 16.63 3.69
N ARG A 178 7.10 17.25 2.51
CA ARG A 178 6.48 18.55 2.21
C ARG A 178 5.21 18.39 1.37
N CYS A 179 4.37 19.40 1.37
CA CYS A 179 3.26 19.49 0.44
C CYS A 179 3.74 19.54 -1.02
N PRO A 180 3.02 18.91 -1.96
CA PRO A 180 3.33 19.06 -3.38
C PRO A 180 3.09 20.50 -3.84
N THR A 181 4.05 21.03 -4.59
CA THR A 181 3.95 22.33 -5.25
C THR A 181 3.46 22.15 -6.71
N ASP A 182 3.23 23.26 -7.40
CA ASP A 182 2.87 23.21 -8.83
C ASP A 182 3.95 22.54 -9.69
N ALA A 183 5.22 22.65 -9.27
CA ALA A 183 6.34 21.96 -9.93
C ALA A 183 6.29 20.43 -9.80
N ASP A 184 5.63 19.90 -8.78
CA ASP A 184 5.43 18.45 -8.59
C ASP A 184 4.17 17.95 -9.29
N ALA A 185 3.30 18.86 -9.73
CA ALA A 185 2.00 18.56 -10.29
C ALA A 185 2.10 18.18 -11.77
N ALA A 186 1.66 16.98 -12.12
CA ALA A 186 1.38 16.62 -13.51
C ALA A 186 0.05 17.24 -13.98
N ALA A 187 -0.90 17.41 -13.07
CA ALA A 187 -2.16 18.10 -13.30
C ALA A 187 -2.74 18.63 -11.98
N ILE A 188 -3.55 19.68 -12.07
CA ILE A 188 -4.34 20.25 -10.97
C ILE A 188 -5.79 20.25 -11.42
N LEU A 189 -6.67 19.66 -10.61
CA LEU A 189 -8.10 19.53 -10.90
C LEU A 189 -8.94 20.04 -9.73
N THR A 190 -10.14 20.52 -10.03
CA THR A 190 -11.16 20.74 -9.00
C THR A 190 -11.73 19.40 -8.51
N PRO A 191 -12.38 19.32 -7.33
CA PRO A 191 -13.07 18.11 -6.87
C PRO A 191 -14.14 17.59 -7.84
N ALA A 192 -14.72 18.46 -8.66
CA ALA A 192 -15.65 18.10 -9.73
C ALA A 192 -14.96 17.53 -10.98
N GLY A 193 -13.64 17.40 -10.98
CA GLY A 193 -12.86 16.85 -12.09
C GLY A 193 -12.56 17.86 -13.20
N ARG A 194 -12.80 19.17 -12.99
CA ARG A 194 -12.40 20.19 -13.98
C ARG A 194 -10.89 20.39 -13.90
N LEU A 195 -10.22 20.32 -15.05
CA LEU A 195 -8.79 20.52 -15.17
C LEU A 195 -8.47 22.02 -15.15
N GLU A 196 -7.66 22.44 -14.18
CA GLU A 196 -7.17 23.82 -14.04
C GLU A 196 -5.78 23.97 -14.67
N HIS A 197 -4.93 22.96 -14.49
CA HIS A 197 -3.56 22.96 -15.02
C HIS A 197 -3.15 21.54 -15.42
N ALA A 198 -2.36 21.41 -16.50
CA ALA A 198 -1.76 20.15 -16.91
C ALA A 198 -0.44 20.37 -17.64
N ILE A 199 0.58 19.58 -17.33
CA ILE A 199 1.81 19.49 -18.09
C ILE A 199 1.71 18.43 -19.20
N ALA A 200 2.65 18.46 -20.16
CA ALA A 200 2.62 17.71 -21.42
C ALA A 200 2.26 16.22 -21.33
N VAL A 201 2.57 15.54 -20.23
CA VAL A 201 2.30 14.12 -20.05
C VAL A 201 0.82 13.84 -19.76
N SER A 202 0.13 14.75 -19.05
CA SER A 202 -1.29 14.69 -18.74
C SER A 202 -2.15 15.37 -19.84
N ALA A 203 -1.51 15.93 -20.87
CA ALA A 203 -2.17 16.60 -21.98
C ALA A 203 -2.86 15.63 -22.96
N LYS A 204 -2.56 14.33 -22.92
CA LYS A 204 -3.25 13.32 -23.72
C LYS A 204 -4.68 13.14 -23.23
N THR A 205 -5.66 13.14 -24.14
CA THR A 205 -7.09 13.05 -23.84
C THR A 205 -7.42 11.87 -22.93
N GLU A 206 -6.88 10.69 -23.22
CA GLU A 206 -7.10 9.47 -22.41
C GLU A 206 -6.61 9.62 -20.97
N ALA A 207 -5.43 10.23 -20.75
CA ALA A 207 -4.89 10.49 -19.42
C ALA A 207 -5.73 11.52 -18.65
N ARG A 208 -6.22 12.54 -19.32
CA ARG A 208 -7.13 13.54 -18.74
C ARG A 208 -8.45 12.94 -18.29
N ASP A 209 -9.06 12.12 -19.13
CA ASP A 209 -10.34 11.49 -18.82
C ASP A 209 -10.20 10.52 -17.66
N ALA A 210 -9.10 9.75 -17.61
CA ALA A 210 -8.77 8.87 -16.48
C ALA A 210 -8.57 9.67 -15.18
N LEU A 211 -7.85 10.81 -15.21
CA LEU A 211 -7.65 11.67 -14.05
C LEU A 211 -8.97 12.30 -13.57
N ARG A 212 -9.81 12.79 -14.48
CA ARG A 212 -11.14 13.31 -14.14
C ARG A 212 -11.99 12.25 -13.45
N ALA A 213 -12.08 11.06 -14.04
CA ALA A 213 -12.83 9.96 -13.48
C ALA A 213 -12.29 9.55 -12.08
N ALA A 214 -10.97 9.55 -11.90
CA ALA A 214 -10.33 9.24 -10.64
C ALA A 214 -10.64 10.27 -9.54
N VAL A 215 -10.57 11.58 -9.86
CA VAL A 215 -10.89 12.65 -8.91
C VAL A 215 -12.36 12.59 -8.48
N VAL A 216 -13.28 12.42 -9.42
CA VAL A 216 -14.72 12.29 -9.13
C VAL A 216 -14.99 11.02 -8.30
N ALA A 217 -14.31 9.91 -8.61
CA ALA A 217 -14.45 8.67 -7.85
C ALA A 217 -13.93 8.83 -6.41
N MET A 218 -12.81 9.53 -6.23
CA MET A 218 -12.24 9.86 -4.92
C MET A 218 -13.21 10.72 -4.09
N ASP A 219 -13.78 11.75 -4.69
CA ASP A 219 -14.70 12.65 -4.00
C ASP A 219 -16.00 11.94 -3.58
N ARG A 220 -16.53 11.07 -4.42
CA ARG A 220 -17.69 10.22 -4.11
C ARG A 220 -17.39 9.25 -2.96
N ALA A 221 -16.20 8.62 -2.97
CA ALA A 221 -15.78 7.70 -1.93
C ALA A 221 -15.67 8.35 -0.54
N ARG A 222 -15.42 9.65 -0.48
CA ARG A 222 -15.38 10.44 0.76
C ARG A 222 -16.77 10.82 1.29
N GLY A 223 -17.77 10.75 0.45
CA GLY A 223 -19.15 11.11 0.79
C GLY A 223 -19.88 10.03 1.61
N ALA A 224 -21.18 9.90 1.38
CA ALA A 224 -22.03 8.95 2.08
C ALA A 224 -21.60 7.48 1.87
N GLU A 225 -21.06 7.17 0.69
CA GLU A 225 -20.65 5.81 0.30
C GLU A 225 -19.63 5.18 1.25
N ARG A 226 -18.73 5.98 1.84
CA ARG A 226 -17.75 5.48 2.82
C ARG A 226 -18.39 4.83 4.05
N ARG A 227 -19.63 5.24 4.37
CA ARG A 227 -20.42 4.71 5.49
C ARG A 227 -21.36 3.60 5.08
N THR A 228 -21.97 3.71 3.90
CA THR A 228 -22.95 2.74 3.42
C THR A 228 -22.34 1.53 2.73
N ASP A 229 -21.20 1.69 2.04
CA ASP A 229 -20.46 0.62 1.38
C ASP A 229 -18.94 0.90 1.41
N PRO A 230 -18.26 0.61 2.54
CA PRO A 230 -16.83 0.87 2.69
C PRO A 230 -15.96 0.12 1.67
N GLU A 231 -16.36 -1.07 1.24
CA GLU A 231 -15.61 -1.83 0.23
C GLU A 231 -15.69 -1.19 -1.16
N ALA A 232 -16.86 -0.72 -1.56
CA ALA A 232 -17.04 0.01 -2.80
C ALA A 232 -16.27 1.34 -2.77
N ALA A 233 -16.31 2.07 -1.64
CA ALA A 233 -15.56 3.30 -1.45
C ALA A 233 -14.04 3.08 -1.63
N VAL A 234 -13.46 2.08 -0.98
CA VAL A 234 -12.06 1.69 -1.19
C VAL A 234 -11.81 1.25 -2.64
N GLY A 235 -12.78 0.57 -3.24
CA GLY A 235 -12.74 0.16 -4.64
C GLY A 235 -12.65 1.33 -5.61
N ARG A 236 -13.31 2.46 -5.32
CA ARG A 236 -13.24 3.69 -6.13
C ARG A 236 -11.89 4.38 -6.04
N TRP A 237 -11.24 4.34 -4.88
CA TRP A 237 -9.86 4.84 -4.71
C TRP A 237 -8.81 3.96 -5.38
N ARG A 238 -9.19 2.77 -5.82
CA ARG A 238 -8.31 1.82 -6.49
C ARG A 238 -7.52 2.41 -7.66
N VAL A 239 -8.14 3.30 -8.42
CA VAL A 239 -7.53 3.93 -9.60
C VAL A 239 -6.25 4.68 -9.26
N LEU A 240 -6.07 5.10 -8.00
CA LEU A 240 -4.94 5.91 -7.56
C LEU A 240 -3.70 5.09 -7.20
N ALA A 241 -3.89 3.93 -6.60
CA ALA A 241 -2.76 3.08 -6.18
C ALA A 241 -2.06 2.41 -7.37
N ASP A 242 -2.83 2.10 -8.41
CA ASP A 242 -2.39 1.35 -9.58
C ASP A 242 -2.14 2.25 -10.80
N ALA A 243 -2.48 3.53 -10.68
CA ALA A 243 -2.36 4.49 -11.75
C ALA A 243 -0.96 5.15 -11.78
N ARG A 244 -0.67 5.76 -12.90
CA ARG A 244 0.52 6.58 -13.12
C ARG A 244 0.62 7.76 -12.16
N PHE A 245 -0.50 8.21 -11.59
CA PHE A 245 -0.60 9.41 -10.77
C PHE A 245 -1.14 9.08 -9.39
N SER A 246 -0.60 9.74 -8.37
CA SER A 246 -1.21 9.86 -7.04
C SER A 246 -1.95 11.18 -6.93
N LEU A 247 -3.14 11.16 -6.34
CA LEU A 247 -3.98 12.34 -6.14
C LEU A 247 -3.86 12.81 -4.68
N ILE A 248 -3.57 14.09 -4.49
CA ILE A 248 -3.40 14.70 -3.18
C ILE A 248 -4.30 15.92 -3.11
N ASP A 249 -5.02 16.08 -2.00
CA ASP A 249 -5.74 17.32 -1.74
C ASP A 249 -4.78 18.45 -1.44
N ARG A 250 -5.10 19.61 -1.97
CA ARG A 250 -4.48 20.90 -1.65
C ARG A 250 -5.57 21.91 -1.38
N PHE A 251 -5.39 22.62 -0.29
CA PHE A 251 -6.26 23.75 0.07
C PHE A 251 -5.48 25.04 -0.13
N GLU A 252 -6.08 26.00 -0.78
CA GLU A 252 -5.54 27.35 -0.88
C GLU A 252 -5.93 28.19 0.33
N SER A 253 -5.28 29.34 0.49
CA SER A 253 -5.52 30.26 1.61
C SER A 253 -6.95 30.83 1.66
N ASP A 254 -7.65 30.82 0.52
CA ASP A 254 -9.06 31.22 0.40
C ASP A 254 -10.04 30.07 0.71
N GLY A 255 -9.55 28.90 1.14
CA GLY A 255 -10.36 27.72 1.45
C GLY A 255 -10.78 26.89 0.22
N ARG A 256 -10.36 27.27 -0.99
CA ARG A 256 -10.64 26.47 -2.19
C ARG A 256 -9.83 25.20 -2.16
N ARG A 257 -10.50 24.09 -2.49
CA ARG A 257 -9.91 22.75 -2.57
C ARG A 257 -9.58 22.38 -4.00
N PHE A 258 -8.36 21.92 -4.21
CA PHE A 258 -7.88 21.34 -5.45
C PHE A 258 -7.36 19.93 -5.21
N VAL A 259 -7.28 19.15 -6.28
CA VAL A 259 -6.65 17.84 -6.28
C VAL A 259 -5.43 17.90 -7.19
N VAL A 260 -4.27 17.71 -6.59
CA VAL A 260 -2.97 17.69 -7.29
C VAL A 260 -2.66 16.26 -7.71
N ALA A 261 -2.54 16.02 -8.99
CA ALA A 261 -2.08 14.74 -9.53
C ALA A 261 -0.56 14.75 -9.65
N CYS A 262 0.11 13.95 -8.83
CA CYS A 262 1.56 13.76 -8.85
C CYS A 262 1.92 12.47 -9.59
N GLU A 263 2.88 12.51 -10.51
CA GLU A 263 3.31 11.31 -11.24
C GLU A 263 4.06 10.35 -10.30
N ASN A 264 3.67 9.06 -10.32
CA ASN A 264 4.18 8.05 -9.37
C ASN A 264 5.60 7.55 -9.65
N GLN A 265 6.15 7.79 -10.79
CA GLN A 265 7.58 7.75 -11.18
C GLN A 265 7.65 8.05 -12.67
N PRO A 266 8.68 8.73 -13.17
CA PRO A 266 8.90 8.77 -14.61
C PRO A 266 9.13 7.34 -15.10
N VAL A 267 8.36 6.95 -16.12
CA VAL A 267 8.55 5.66 -16.78
C VAL A 267 9.85 5.71 -17.55
N THR A 268 10.92 5.16 -16.97
CA THR A 268 12.25 5.14 -17.58
C THR A 268 12.60 3.75 -18.12
N GLY A 269 13.40 3.70 -19.18
CA GLY A 269 13.93 2.44 -19.72
C GLY A 269 12.90 1.58 -20.48
N ALA A 270 13.01 0.26 -20.35
CA ALA A 270 12.18 -0.70 -21.08
C ALA A 270 10.66 -0.54 -20.80
N GLU A 271 10.30 -0.02 -19.64
CA GLU A 271 8.89 0.21 -19.26
C GLU A 271 8.22 1.34 -20.07
N ALA A 272 9.00 2.25 -20.66
CA ALA A 272 8.47 3.24 -21.60
C ALA A 272 7.82 2.62 -22.85
N ARG A 273 8.17 1.36 -23.16
CA ARG A 273 7.60 0.60 -24.29
C ARG A 273 6.24 -0.02 -23.99
N LEU A 274 5.81 -0.03 -22.73
CA LEU A 274 4.53 -0.58 -22.31
C LEU A 274 3.41 0.43 -22.56
N THR A 275 2.24 -0.05 -22.97
CA THR A 275 1.01 0.76 -22.90
C THR A 275 0.64 1.00 -21.44
N GLU A 276 -0.19 2.00 -21.18
CA GLU A 276 -0.68 2.32 -19.83
C GLU A 276 -1.31 1.08 -19.16
N ARG A 277 -2.14 0.35 -19.91
CA ARG A 277 -2.81 -0.85 -19.43
C ARG A 277 -1.85 -1.99 -19.13
N GLU A 278 -0.82 -2.17 -19.94
CA GLU A 278 0.24 -3.15 -19.67
C GLU A 278 1.07 -2.78 -18.44
N ARG A 279 1.36 -1.50 -18.22
CA ARG A 279 2.05 -1.02 -17.01
C ARG A 279 1.26 -1.32 -15.75
N GLN A 280 -0.04 -1.00 -15.74
CA GLN A 280 -0.94 -1.29 -14.62
C GLN A 280 -0.92 -2.78 -14.28
N ILE A 281 -1.08 -3.62 -15.29
CA ILE A 281 -1.10 -5.08 -15.13
C ILE A 281 0.26 -5.60 -14.63
N VAL A 282 1.38 -5.10 -15.18
CA VAL A 282 2.73 -5.50 -14.75
C VAL A 282 3.01 -5.04 -13.31
N ALA A 283 2.60 -3.83 -12.94
CA ALA A 283 2.75 -3.33 -11.58
C ALA A 283 2.02 -4.23 -10.56
N LEU A 284 0.76 -4.57 -10.84
CA LEU A 284 -0.03 -5.49 -10.00
C LEU A 284 0.60 -6.89 -9.93
N TYR A 285 1.05 -7.40 -11.07
CA TYR A 285 1.65 -8.72 -11.17
C TYR A 285 2.97 -8.81 -10.39
N ARG A 286 3.80 -7.77 -10.44
CA ARG A 286 5.03 -7.65 -9.62
C ARG A 286 4.77 -7.57 -8.13
N LEU A 287 3.62 -7.02 -7.73
CA LEU A 287 3.16 -7.00 -6.35
C LEU A 287 2.59 -8.34 -5.87
N GLY A 288 2.64 -9.38 -6.73
CA GLY A 288 2.22 -10.73 -6.39
C GLY A 288 0.76 -11.06 -6.73
N ALA A 289 0.00 -10.11 -7.30
CA ALA A 289 -1.37 -10.39 -7.74
C ALA A 289 -1.36 -11.46 -8.85
N ASP A 290 -2.27 -12.41 -8.81
CA ASP A 290 -2.49 -13.35 -9.91
C ASP A 290 -3.37 -12.74 -11.01
N SER A 291 -3.46 -13.40 -12.16
CA SER A 291 -4.21 -12.87 -13.30
C SER A 291 -5.71 -12.72 -13.02
N LYS A 292 -6.28 -13.57 -12.19
CA LYS A 292 -7.71 -13.50 -11.81
C LYS A 292 -7.98 -12.28 -10.92
N LEU A 293 -7.11 -12.04 -9.95
CA LEU A 293 -7.21 -10.86 -9.07
C LEU A 293 -7.02 -9.57 -9.87
N ILE A 294 -6.02 -9.54 -10.77
CA ILE A 294 -5.80 -8.40 -11.67
C ILE A 294 -7.02 -8.17 -12.57
N ALA A 295 -7.59 -9.24 -13.14
CA ALA A 295 -8.78 -9.18 -13.98
C ALA A 295 -9.97 -8.57 -13.22
N TYR A 296 -10.24 -9.08 -12.04
CA TYR A 296 -11.28 -8.55 -11.16
C TYR A 296 -11.05 -7.07 -10.83
N GLU A 297 -9.82 -6.71 -10.48
CA GLU A 297 -9.48 -5.36 -10.07
C GLU A 297 -9.51 -4.32 -11.19
N LEU A 298 -9.18 -4.73 -12.38
CA LEU A 298 -9.17 -3.86 -13.56
C LEU A 298 -10.46 -3.93 -14.38
N GLY A 299 -11.46 -4.73 -13.95
CA GLY A 299 -12.71 -4.93 -14.69
C GLY A 299 -12.47 -5.58 -16.06
N LEU A 300 -11.50 -6.51 -16.14
CA LEU A 300 -11.14 -7.23 -17.36
C LEU A 300 -11.46 -8.71 -17.24
N ALA A 301 -11.53 -9.40 -18.39
CA ALA A 301 -11.50 -10.86 -18.40
C ALA A 301 -10.09 -11.38 -18.06
N ASP A 302 -9.99 -12.51 -17.32
CA ASP A 302 -8.71 -13.15 -16.99
C ASP A 302 -7.88 -13.48 -18.24
N ALA A 303 -8.52 -13.93 -19.32
CA ALA A 303 -7.87 -14.16 -20.60
C ALA A 303 -7.21 -12.88 -21.15
N THR A 304 -7.87 -11.74 -21.04
CA THR A 304 -7.32 -10.43 -21.47
C THR A 304 -6.08 -10.06 -20.66
N VAL A 305 -6.12 -10.26 -19.34
CA VAL A 305 -4.96 -9.99 -18.47
C VAL A 305 -3.77 -10.88 -18.85
N ARG A 306 -3.98 -12.16 -19.11
CA ARG A 306 -2.93 -13.09 -19.55
C ARG A 306 -2.31 -12.67 -20.88
N VAL A 307 -3.12 -12.24 -21.83
CA VAL A 307 -2.63 -11.75 -23.13
C VAL A 307 -1.79 -10.48 -22.93
N LEU A 308 -2.26 -9.52 -22.13
CA LEU A 308 -1.55 -8.27 -21.86
C LEU A 308 -0.26 -8.51 -21.07
N LEU A 309 -0.22 -9.44 -20.10
CA LEU A 309 1.01 -9.87 -19.43
C LEU A 309 2.02 -10.46 -20.40
N SER A 310 1.57 -11.29 -21.34
CA SER A 310 2.45 -11.90 -22.36
C SER A 310 3.02 -10.84 -23.32
N ARG A 311 2.21 -9.86 -23.72
CA ARG A 311 2.66 -8.72 -24.55
C ARG A 311 3.67 -7.86 -23.80
N ALA A 312 3.38 -7.53 -22.55
CA ALA A 312 4.26 -6.75 -21.68
C ALA A 312 5.61 -7.47 -21.47
N ALA A 313 5.60 -8.77 -21.19
CA ALA A 313 6.81 -9.57 -21.05
C ALA A 313 7.70 -9.47 -22.31
N ARG A 314 7.10 -9.60 -23.50
CA ARG A 314 7.81 -9.49 -24.78
C ARG A 314 8.40 -8.10 -24.98
N ARG A 315 7.66 -7.02 -24.67
CA ARG A 315 8.13 -5.64 -24.79
C ARG A 315 9.26 -5.31 -23.80
N LEU A 316 9.24 -5.95 -22.64
CA LEU A 316 10.30 -5.85 -21.63
C LEU A 316 11.48 -6.79 -21.87
N GLY A 317 11.47 -7.57 -22.95
CA GLY A 317 12.56 -8.47 -23.31
C GLY A 317 12.65 -9.73 -22.43
N VAL A 318 11.58 -10.10 -21.72
CA VAL A 318 11.55 -11.32 -20.91
C VAL A 318 10.76 -12.42 -21.59
N ARG A 319 11.28 -13.66 -21.50
CA ARG A 319 10.72 -14.81 -22.25
C ARG A 319 9.32 -15.24 -21.78
N ARG A 320 9.00 -15.08 -20.50
CA ARG A 320 7.73 -15.52 -19.91
C ARG A 320 7.21 -14.49 -18.91
N PRO A 321 5.89 -14.31 -18.77
CA PRO A 321 5.30 -13.40 -17.77
C PRO A 321 5.79 -13.65 -16.34
N ARG A 322 6.05 -14.90 -15.97
CA ARG A 322 6.57 -15.25 -14.64
C ARG A 322 7.91 -14.54 -14.32
N ALA A 323 8.72 -14.24 -15.33
CA ALA A 323 9.98 -13.51 -15.16
C ALA A 323 9.77 -11.99 -14.89
N LEU A 324 8.54 -11.50 -15.02
CA LEU A 324 8.18 -10.14 -14.59
C LEU A 324 8.04 -10.02 -13.07
N ARG A 325 7.82 -11.13 -12.37
CA ARG A 325 7.89 -11.15 -10.91
C ARG A 325 9.36 -11.01 -10.49
N PRO A 326 9.64 -10.34 -9.36
CA PRO A 326 10.97 -10.40 -8.78
C PRO A 326 11.40 -11.87 -8.74
N LYS A 327 12.59 -12.17 -9.26
CA LYS A 327 13.14 -13.52 -9.12
C LYS A 327 13.13 -13.84 -7.63
N ASP A 328 12.46 -14.93 -7.26
CA ASP A 328 12.82 -15.65 -6.07
C ASP A 328 14.26 -16.12 -6.34
N ASP A 329 15.26 -15.45 -5.76
CA ASP A 329 16.61 -15.98 -5.67
C ASP A 329 16.52 -17.20 -4.72
N ALA A 330 16.04 -18.30 -5.29
CA ALA A 330 16.15 -19.62 -4.72
C ALA A 330 17.29 -20.29 -5.46
N SER A 331 18.47 -20.18 -4.91
CA SER A 331 19.58 -21.13 -5.01
C SER A 331 20.52 -20.84 -3.85
#